data_42f7027f75d9484688796cc87e2ba231
#
_entry.id   42f7027f75d9484688796cc87e2ba231
#
_cell.length_a   1.000
_cell.length_b   1.000
_cell.length_c   1.000
_cell.angle_alpha   90.00
_cell.angle_beta   90.00
_cell.angle_gamma   90.00
#
_symmetry.space_group_name_H-M   'P 1'
#
loop_
_entity.id
_entity.type
_entity.pdbx_description
1 polymer ?
#
loop_
_entity_poly.entity_id
_entity_poly.type
_entity_poly.pdbx_seq_one_letter_code
_entity_poly.pdbx_strand_id
1 'polypeptide(L)'
;MTKQEREAFLADVHVGIISISVEGRGPLTVPIWYAYDSGGDLRIMTGRESRKGRLLARAGRFSLCVQTETPPYKYVSVEGAIVSTEAADIERDLRLLARRYLGKEMGDRYVEETRNLPTHADNVLIRMRPERWLTTDYSKEDGAV
;
A
#
# COMPACT_ATOMS: atom_id res chain seq x y z
N MET A 1 18.23 -3.60 7.20
CA MET A 1 17.36 -4.79 7.36
C MET A 1 17.76 -5.87 6.39
N THR A 2 17.71 -7.13 6.82
CA THR A 2 17.84 -8.27 5.92
C THR A 2 16.60 -8.37 5.04
N LYS A 3 16.66 -9.22 4.01
CA LYS A 3 15.48 -9.49 3.16
C LYS A 3 14.29 -9.94 3.99
N GLN A 4 14.52 -10.89 4.90
CA GLN A 4 13.47 -11.42 5.76
C GLN A 4 12.88 -10.33 6.67
N GLU A 5 13.74 -9.49 7.24
CA GLU A 5 13.30 -8.40 8.12
C GLU A 5 12.46 -7.37 7.38
N ARG A 6 12.87 -6.95 6.18
CA ARG A 6 12.13 -5.94 5.42
C ARG A 6 10.77 -6.45 4.95
N GLU A 7 10.73 -7.73 4.52
CA GLU A 7 9.47 -8.33 4.10
C GLU A 7 8.50 -8.47 5.28
N ALA A 8 8.99 -8.89 6.45
CA ALA A 8 8.18 -9.00 7.66
C ALA A 8 7.66 -7.63 8.10
N PHE A 9 8.52 -6.61 8.06
CA PHE A 9 8.14 -5.26 8.45
C PHE A 9 7.04 -4.72 7.53
N LEU A 10 7.19 -4.90 6.22
CA LEU A 10 6.17 -4.45 5.26
C LEU A 10 4.85 -5.22 5.44
N ALA A 11 4.93 -6.50 5.80
CA ALA A 11 3.74 -7.33 6.01
C ALA A 11 2.97 -6.97 7.29
N ASP A 12 3.62 -6.34 8.27
CA ASP A 12 2.95 -5.84 9.47
C ASP A 12 1.96 -4.72 9.11
N VAL A 13 1.03 -4.46 10.02
CA VAL A 13 -0.01 -3.47 9.76
C VAL A 13 0.57 -2.06 9.90
N HIS A 14 0.64 -1.35 8.79
CA HIS A 14 1.02 0.06 8.71
C HIS A 14 0.12 0.76 7.73
N VAL A 15 -0.17 2.02 7.97
CA VAL A 15 -0.73 2.87 6.91
C VAL A 15 0.44 3.26 6.01
N GLY A 16 0.34 2.92 4.73
CA GLY A 16 1.40 3.23 3.78
C GLY A 16 1.30 4.66 3.27
N ILE A 17 2.42 5.22 2.84
CA ILE A 17 2.44 6.46 2.07
C ILE A 17 2.82 6.10 0.65
N ILE A 18 1.89 6.27 -0.28
CA ILE A 18 2.12 6.01 -1.69
C ILE A 18 2.66 7.26 -2.37
N SER A 19 3.58 7.07 -3.30
CA SER A 19 4.14 8.15 -4.10
C SER A 19 4.05 7.77 -5.58
N ILE A 20 3.41 8.63 -6.36
CA ILE A 20 3.12 8.40 -7.78
C ILE A 20 3.67 9.57 -8.57
N SER A 21 4.48 9.30 -9.60
CA SER A 21 5.03 10.34 -10.47
C SER A 21 3.94 11.15 -11.15
N VAL A 22 4.12 12.46 -11.18
CA VAL A 22 3.26 13.38 -11.91
C VAL A 22 4.15 14.22 -12.81
N GLU A 23 3.89 14.17 -14.12
CA GLU A 23 4.70 14.92 -15.07
C GLU A 23 4.70 16.40 -14.79
N GLY A 24 5.89 17.01 -14.78
CA GLY A 24 6.06 18.45 -14.62
C GLY A 24 5.89 18.99 -13.21
N ARG A 25 5.73 18.13 -12.20
CA ARG A 25 5.57 18.57 -10.81
C ARG A 25 6.02 17.48 -9.84
N GLY A 26 5.98 17.80 -8.55
CA GLY A 26 6.31 16.79 -7.52
C GLY A 26 5.32 15.63 -7.54
N PRO A 27 5.75 14.45 -7.07
CA PRO A 27 4.87 13.29 -7.06
C PRO A 27 3.65 13.49 -6.16
N LEU A 28 2.54 12.84 -6.50
CA LEU A 28 1.41 12.75 -5.58
C LEU A 28 1.81 11.82 -4.44
N THR A 29 1.68 12.30 -3.20
CA THR A 29 2.11 11.56 -2.01
C THR A 29 1.01 11.62 -0.98
N VAL A 30 0.36 10.49 -0.70
CA VAL A 30 -0.81 10.41 0.19
C VAL A 30 -0.81 9.08 0.97
N PRO A 31 -1.49 9.04 2.13
CA PRO A 31 -1.67 7.78 2.85
C PRO A 31 -2.57 6.81 2.05
N ILE A 32 -2.34 5.52 2.24
CA ILE A 32 -3.15 4.48 1.61
C ILE A 32 -3.12 3.20 2.44
N TRP A 33 -4.22 2.47 2.42
CA TRP A 33 -4.26 1.10 2.92
C TRP A 33 -3.65 0.17 1.88
N TYR A 34 -2.93 -0.82 2.33
CA TYR A 34 -2.33 -1.82 1.44
C TYR A 34 -2.38 -3.20 2.09
N ALA A 35 -2.15 -4.22 1.30
CA ALA A 35 -1.93 -5.58 1.77
C ALA A 35 -0.65 -6.12 1.16
N TYR A 36 0.07 -6.92 1.92
CA TYR A 36 1.32 -7.52 1.47
C TYR A 36 1.60 -8.78 2.29
N ASP A 37 1.93 -9.86 1.60
CA ASP A 37 2.43 -11.09 2.20
C ASP A 37 3.88 -11.25 1.77
N SER A 38 4.76 -11.67 2.69
CA SER A 38 6.20 -11.80 2.44
C SER A 38 6.47 -12.59 1.16
N GLY A 39 7.27 -12.00 0.28
CA GLY A 39 7.64 -12.60 -1.00
C GLY A 39 6.63 -12.40 -2.12
N GLY A 40 5.47 -11.82 -1.84
CA GLY A 40 4.41 -11.60 -2.83
C GLY A 40 4.38 -10.20 -3.40
N ASP A 41 3.30 -9.91 -4.12
CA ASP A 41 3.04 -8.57 -4.66
C ASP A 41 2.37 -7.70 -3.61
N LEU A 42 2.66 -6.41 -3.66
CA LEU A 42 1.97 -5.41 -2.85
C LEU A 42 0.65 -5.06 -3.53
N ARG A 43 -0.43 -4.98 -2.76
CA ARG A 43 -1.79 -4.77 -3.29
C ARG A 43 -2.40 -3.50 -2.70
N ILE A 44 -2.99 -2.69 -3.57
CA ILE A 44 -3.75 -1.50 -3.18
C ILE A 44 -5.08 -1.46 -3.94
N MET A 45 -6.04 -0.72 -3.39
CA MET A 45 -7.32 -0.48 -4.06
C MET A 45 -7.51 1.02 -4.26
N THR A 46 -8.05 1.39 -5.41
CA THR A 46 -8.46 2.77 -5.67
C THR A 46 -9.49 2.79 -6.80
N GLY A 47 -10.22 3.89 -6.94
CA GLY A 47 -11.14 4.05 -8.06
C GLY A 47 -10.36 4.20 -9.37
N ARG A 48 -10.79 3.49 -10.41
CA ARG A 48 -10.14 3.54 -11.72
C ARG A 48 -10.06 4.98 -12.24
N GLU A 49 -11.14 5.72 -12.08
CA GLU A 49 -11.23 7.10 -12.58
C GLU A 49 -10.85 8.15 -11.54
N SER A 50 -10.44 7.73 -10.34
CA SER A 50 -9.92 8.66 -9.34
C SER A 50 -8.59 9.24 -9.81
N ARG A 51 -8.15 10.33 -9.16
CA ARG A 51 -6.85 10.93 -9.48
C ARG A 51 -5.72 9.91 -9.34
N LYS A 52 -5.72 9.16 -8.22
CA LYS A 52 -4.72 8.11 -8.00
C LYS A 52 -4.79 7.04 -9.08
N GLY A 53 -5.98 6.55 -9.40
CA GLY A 53 -6.16 5.50 -10.40
C GLY A 53 -5.65 5.90 -11.77
N ARG A 54 -5.97 7.12 -12.21
CA ARG A 54 -5.50 7.63 -13.50
C ARG A 54 -4.00 7.84 -13.53
N LEU A 55 -3.42 8.36 -12.45
CA LEU A 55 -1.97 8.56 -12.37
C LEU A 55 -1.23 7.22 -12.34
N LEU A 56 -1.75 6.23 -11.63
CA LEU A 56 -1.15 4.89 -11.59
C LEU A 56 -1.18 4.23 -12.98
N ALA A 57 -2.31 4.36 -13.70
CA ALA A 57 -2.41 3.82 -15.06
C ALA A 57 -1.39 4.46 -15.99
N ARG A 58 -1.14 5.75 -15.84
CA ARG A 58 -0.16 6.47 -16.66
C ARG A 58 1.28 6.13 -16.27
N ALA A 59 1.58 6.11 -14.98
CA ALA A 59 2.94 5.89 -14.49
C ALA A 59 3.40 4.44 -14.65
N GLY A 60 2.50 3.48 -14.47
CA GLY A 60 2.82 2.05 -14.56
C GLY A 60 3.67 1.53 -13.41
N ARG A 61 3.96 2.36 -12.41
CA ARG A 61 4.74 2.01 -11.23
C ARG A 61 4.49 2.99 -10.10
N PHE A 62 4.84 2.60 -8.88
CA PHE A 62 4.76 3.51 -7.74
C PHE A 62 5.72 3.08 -6.63
N SER A 63 5.87 3.96 -5.66
CA SER A 63 6.62 3.69 -4.42
C SER A 63 5.67 3.70 -3.24
N LEU A 64 6.00 2.93 -2.22
CA LEU A 64 5.27 2.91 -0.95
C LEU A 64 6.27 2.94 0.19
N CYS A 65 6.03 3.79 1.19
CA CYS A 65 6.86 3.88 2.37
C CYS A 65 6.03 3.60 3.62
N VAL A 66 6.56 2.78 4.51
CA VAL A 66 5.98 2.52 5.83
C VAL A 66 7.02 2.77 6.90
N GLN A 67 6.59 3.16 8.08
CA GLN A 67 7.51 3.52 9.15
C GLN A 67 6.91 3.27 10.53
N THR A 68 7.79 3.25 11.54
CA THR A 68 7.37 3.40 12.94
C THR A 68 7.46 4.88 13.30
N GLU A 69 6.54 5.37 14.14
CA GLU A 69 6.55 6.76 14.61
C GLU A 69 7.14 6.90 16.02
N THR A 70 7.54 5.78 16.62
CA THR A 70 8.12 5.73 17.96
C THR A 70 9.57 5.28 17.87
N PRO A 71 10.51 5.97 18.54
CA PRO A 71 11.91 5.52 18.55
C PRO A 71 12.08 4.16 19.22
N PRO A 72 13.00 3.32 18.74
CA PRO A 72 13.92 3.57 17.62
C PRO A 72 13.20 3.44 16.28
N TYR A 73 13.41 4.40 15.40
CA TYR A 73 12.69 4.43 14.12
C TYR A 73 13.14 3.33 13.18
N LYS A 74 12.19 2.86 12.41
CA LYS A 74 12.41 1.89 11.32
C LYS A 74 11.57 2.32 10.14
N TYR A 75 12.08 2.13 8.93
CA TYR A 75 11.27 2.33 7.75
C TYR A 75 11.63 1.36 6.63
N VAL A 76 10.65 1.12 5.77
CA VAL A 76 10.80 0.38 4.54
C VAL A 76 10.17 1.21 3.44
N SER A 77 10.95 1.53 2.42
CA SER A 77 10.47 2.11 1.18
C SER A 77 10.66 1.08 0.08
N VAL A 78 9.64 0.84 -0.71
CA VAL A 78 9.67 -0.16 -1.77
C VAL A 78 9.06 0.43 -3.02
N GLU A 79 9.65 0.12 -4.19
CA GLU A 79 9.10 0.53 -5.47
C GLU A 79 9.11 -0.62 -6.45
N GLY A 80 8.21 -0.55 -7.42
CA GLY A 80 8.14 -1.55 -8.46
C GLY A 80 7.10 -1.25 -9.50
N ALA A 81 7.10 -2.08 -10.54
CA ALA A 81 6.15 -2.00 -11.64
C ALA A 81 4.79 -2.58 -11.25
N ILE A 82 3.74 -1.96 -11.74
CA ILE A 82 2.39 -2.52 -11.64
C ILE A 82 2.32 -3.73 -12.58
N VAL A 83 1.97 -4.89 -12.03
CA VAL A 83 1.90 -6.13 -12.81
C VAL A 83 0.46 -6.52 -13.16
N SER A 84 -0.53 -5.99 -12.47
CA SER A 84 -1.93 -6.18 -12.85
C SER A 84 -2.82 -5.08 -12.27
N THR A 85 -3.89 -4.79 -12.99
CA THR A 85 -4.96 -3.89 -12.56
C THR A 85 -6.26 -4.57 -12.94
N GLU A 86 -7.04 -4.99 -11.94
CA GLU A 86 -8.26 -5.75 -12.14
C GLU A 86 -9.42 -5.11 -11.41
N ALA A 87 -10.64 -5.34 -11.88
CA ALA A 87 -11.82 -4.91 -11.13
C ALA A 87 -11.77 -5.50 -9.73
N ALA A 88 -11.94 -4.67 -8.71
CA ALA A 88 -11.91 -5.15 -7.33
C ALA A 88 -13.20 -5.88 -6.98
N ASP A 89 -13.05 -6.96 -6.23
CA ASP A 89 -14.18 -7.66 -5.62
C ASP A 89 -14.36 -7.07 -4.21
N ILE A 90 -15.44 -6.33 -4.01
CA ILE A 90 -15.68 -5.64 -2.73
C ILE A 90 -15.72 -6.63 -1.56
N GLU A 91 -16.38 -7.77 -1.74
CA GLU A 91 -16.51 -8.77 -0.67
C GLU A 91 -15.16 -9.39 -0.29
N ARG A 92 -14.28 -9.60 -1.26
CA ARG A 92 -12.97 -10.19 -1.00
C ARG A 92 -11.92 -9.13 -0.69
N ASP A 93 -11.78 -8.15 -1.58
CA ASP A 93 -10.63 -7.24 -1.56
C ASP A 93 -10.82 -6.10 -0.56
N LEU A 94 -11.98 -5.45 -0.54
CA LEU A 94 -12.23 -4.39 0.44
C LEU A 94 -12.35 -4.97 1.84
N ARG A 95 -12.99 -6.12 1.98
CA ARG A 95 -13.15 -6.77 3.28
C ARG A 95 -11.80 -7.16 3.87
N LEU A 96 -10.87 -7.66 3.06
CA LEU A 96 -9.52 -7.99 3.50
C LEU A 96 -8.82 -6.76 4.05
N LEU A 97 -8.84 -5.65 3.31
CA LEU A 97 -8.21 -4.41 3.74
C LEU A 97 -8.87 -3.83 4.98
N ALA A 98 -10.21 -3.79 4.99
CA ALA A 98 -10.94 -3.24 6.13
C ALA A 98 -10.66 -4.04 7.41
N ARG A 99 -10.66 -5.36 7.33
CA ARG A 99 -10.33 -6.20 8.49
C ARG A 99 -8.89 -6.03 8.94
N ARG A 100 -7.96 -5.86 8.00
CA ARG A 100 -6.55 -5.65 8.31
C ARG A 100 -6.34 -4.41 9.18
N TYR A 101 -7.04 -3.32 8.86
CA TYR A 101 -6.85 -2.04 9.54
C TYR A 101 -7.82 -1.77 10.68
N LEU A 102 -9.02 -2.33 10.65
CA LEU A 102 -10.06 -2.05 11.62
C LEU A 102 -10.42 -3.25 12.52
N GLY A 103 -9.87 -4.42 12.22
CA GLY A 103 -10.26 -5.66 12.89
C GLY A 103 -11.51 -6.27 12.25
N LYS A 104 -11.83 -7.51 12.62
CA LYS A 104 -12.90 -8.27 11.95
C LYS A 104 -14.26 -7.57 12.09
N GLU A 105 -14.65 -7.21 13.31
CA GLU A 105 -15.99 -6.65 13.56
C GLU A 105 -16.16 -5.29 12.89
N MET A 106 -15.26 -4.36 13.14
CA MET A 106 -15.33 -3.02 12.56
C MET A 106 -15.08 -3.04 11.06
N GLY A 107 -14.20 -3.91 10.60
CA GLY A 107 -13.95 -4.08 9.17
C GLY A 107 -15.18 -4.55 8.43
N ASP A 108 -15.87 -5.54 8.96
CA ASP A 108 -17.12 -6.05 8.36
C ASP A 108 -18.20 -4.96 8.34
N ARG A 109 -18.30 -4.19 9.43
CA ARG A 109 -19.24 -3.07 9.49
C ARG A 109 -18.93 -2.02 8.45
N TYR A 110 -17.65 -1.68 8.29
CA TYR A 110 -17.20 -0.73 7.27
C TYR A 110 -17.62 -1.17 5.87
N VAL A 111 -17.44 -2.45 5.55
CA VAL A 111 -17.84 -2.99 4.24
C VAL A 111 -19.35 -2.87 4.05
N GLU A 112 -20.16 -3.27 5.06
CA GLU A 112 -21.62 -3.19 4.96
C GLU A 112 -22.10 -1.75 4.76
N GLU A 113 -21.48 -0.80 5.44
CA GLU A 113 -21.88 0.60 5.36
C GLU A 113 -21.43 1.29 4.06
N THR A 114 -20.38 0.81 3.42
CA THR A 114 -19.78 1.50 2.28
C THR A 114 -19.90 0.74 0.95
N ARG A 115 -20.34 -0.52 0.97
CA ARG A 115 -20.30 -1.38 -0.22
C ARG A 115 -21.06 -0.83 -1.43
N ASN A 116 -22.11 -0.05 -1.20
CA ASN A 116 -22.94 0.49 -2.27
C ASN A 116 -22.64 1.96 -2.58
N LEU A 117 -21.56 2.51 -2.02
CA LEU A 117 -21.17 3.88 -2.33
C LEU A 117 -20.74 3.98 -3.80
N PRO A 118 -21.17 5.04 -4.50
CA PRO A 118 -20.73 5.25 -5.90
C PRO A 118 -19.22 5.25 -6.06
N THR A 119 -18.48 5.69 -5.03
CA THR A 119 -17.01 5.73 -5.06
C THR A 119 -16.38 4.35 -5.14
N HIS A 120 -17.13 3.28 -4.83
CA HIS A 120 -16.64 1.90 -4.91
C HIS A 120 -17.01 1.21 -6.22
N ALA A 121 -17.84 1.86 -7.06
CA ALA A 121 -18.37 1.20 -8.27
C ALA A 121 -17.28 0.85 -9.29
N ASP A 122 -16.22 1.66 -9.37
CA ASP A 122 -15.14 1.45 -10.33
C ASP A 122 -13.80 1.09 -9.65
N ASN A 123 -13.83 0.59 -8.42
CA ASN A 123 -12.60 0.22 -7.71
C ASN A 123 -11.85 -0.88 -8.44
N VAL A 124 -10.53 -0.69 -8.49
CA VAL A 124 -9.60 -1.69 -9.04
C VAL A 124 -8.64 -2.15 -7.96
N LEU A 125 -8.24 -3.41 -8.05
CA LEU A 125 -7.16 -3.98 -7.27
C LEU A 125 -5.90 -3.90 -8.12
N ILE A 126 -4.89 -3.23 -7.59
CA ILE A 126 -3.62 -3.01 -8.30
C ILE A 126 -2.54 -3.78 -7.56
N ARG A 127 -1.78 -4.59 -8.32
CA ARG A 127 -0.64 -5.35 -7.80
C ARG A 127 0.65 -4.76 -8.29
N MET A 128 1.58 -4.54 -7.37
CA MET A 128 2.92 -4.05 -7.68
C MET A 128 3.94 -5.12 -7.27
N ARG A 129 4.87 -5.42 -8.16
CA ARG A 129 5.98 -6.33 -7.86
C ARG A 129 7.13 -5.53 -7.25
N PRO A 130 7.49 -5.79 -5.98
CA PRO A 130 8.64 -5.12 -5.37
C PRO A 130 9.93 -5.36 -6.15
N GLU A 131 10.59 -4.29 -6.54
CA GLU A 131 11.83 -4.35 -7.31
C GLU A 131 13.01 -3.75 -6.56
N ARG A 132 12.80 -2.62 -5.88
CA ARG A 132 13.84 -1.92 -5.15
C ARG A 132 13.38 -1.58 -3.75
N TRP A 133 14.25 -1.80 -2.78
CA TRP A 133 13.99 -1.60 -1.36
C TRP A 133 15.01 -0.62 -0.80
N LEU A 134 14.55 0.34 -0.01
CA LEU A 134 15.39 1.20 0.81
C LEU A 134 14.90 1.06 2.23
N THR A 135 15.76 0.60 3.14
CA THR A 135 15.34 0.28 4.50
C THR A 135 16.34 0.79 5.53
N THR A 136 15.85 1.12 6.72
CA THR A 136 16.68 1.49 7.85
C THR A 136 16.05 1.00 9.14
N ASP A 137 16.89 0.48 10.01
CA ASP A 137 16.51 0.07 11.36
C ASP A 137 17.47 0.73 12.35
N TYR A 138 17.02 1.81 12.98
CA TYR A 138 17.83 2.57 13.93
C TYR A 138 18.02 1.87 15.29
N SER A 139 17.37 0.72 15.49
CA SER A 139 17.63 -0.09 16.69
C SER A 139 18.94 -0.85 16.63
N LYS A 140 19.56 -0.95 15.46
CA LYS A 140 20.84 -1.63 15.27
C LYS A 140 21.98 -0.66 15.50
N GLU A 141 23.11 -1.12 16.07
CA GLU A 141 24.25 -0.28 16.42
C GLU A 141 24.83 0.47 15.22
N ASP A 142 24.84 -0.17 14.06
CA ASP A 142 25.36 0.39 12.82
C ASP A 142 24.25 0.98 11.96
N GLY A 143 23.05 1.11 12.51
CA GLY A 143 21.89 1.64 11.81
C GLY A 143 21.88 3.15 11.71
N ALA A 144 22.95 3.81 12.05
CA ALA A 144 23.08 5.23 11.87
C ALA A 144 23.13 5.54 10.38
N VAL A 145 22.29 6.43 9.99
CA VAL A 145 22.08 6.93 8.63
C VAL A 145 23.20 6.70 7.68
#